data_8eddb31322f5d94c5076f3894dd2d632
#
_entry.id   8eddb31322f5d94c5076f3894dd2d632
#
_cell.length_a   1.000
_cell.length_b   1.000
_cell.length_c   1.000
_cell.angle_alpha   90.00
_cell.angle_beta   90.00
_cell.angle_gamma   90.00
#
_symmetry.space_group_name_H-M   'P 1'
#
loop_
_entity.id
_entity.type
_entity.pdbx_description
1 polymer ?
#
loop_
_entity_poly.entity_id
_entity_poly.type
_entity_poly.pdbx_seq_one_letter_code
_entity_poly.pdbx_strand_id
1 'polypeptide(L)'
;MSRDARLYLEDMLEACRRAAGYVEALSFEQYLTDQRTRDAVARNLEILGEAAKRVPAEWRAKMPGIDWREACAFRDVLAHAYFGLDERVLWDVVRLRGPIIVAEIERFLAVTGST
;
A
#
# COMPACT_ATOMS: atom_id res chain seq x y z
N MET A 1 -9.64 -11.14 -20.82
CA MET A 1 -9.21 -12.10 -19.81
C MET A 1 -8.76 -11.36 -18.54
N SER A 2 -9.23 -11.79 -17.41
CA SER A 2 -8.85 -11.13 -16.17
C SER A 2 -7.44 -11.53 -15.74
N ARG A 3 -6.77 -10.60 -15.08
CA ARG A 3 -5.45 -10.81 -14.53
C ARG A 3 -5.53 -11.75 -13.32
N ASP A 4 -4.50 -12.59 -13.14
CA ASP A 4 -4.42 -13.47 -11.98
C ASP A 4 -4.41 -12.63 -10.70
N ALA A 5 -5.28 -12.97 -9.75
CA ALA A 5 -5.41 -12.26 -8.49
C ALA A 5 -4.10 -12.20 -7.69
N ARG A 6 -3.25 -13.22 -7.83
CA ARG A 6 -1.93 -13.22 -7.18
C ARG A 6 -1.09 -12.02 -7.59
N LEU A 7 -1.17 -11.61 -8.86
CA LEU A 7 -0.40 -10.47 -9.36
C LEU A 7 -0.80 -9.18 -8.66
N TYR A 8 -2.08 -9.04 -8.29
CA TYR A 8 -2.51 -7.86 -7.53
C TYR A 8 -1.91 -7.84 -6.13
N LEU A 9 -1.80 -9.01 -5.48
CA LEU A 9 -1.12 -9.08 -4.19
C LEU A 9 0.37 -8.74 -4.32
N GLU A 10 1.01 -9.20 -5.39
CA GLU A 10 2.41 -8.86 -5.65
C GLU A 10 2.59 -7.37 -5.90
N ASP A 11 1.65 -6.73 -6.59
CA ASP A 11 1.68 -5.28 -6.80
C ASP A 11 1.53 -4.55 -5.46
N MET A 12 0.68 -5.05 -4.56
CA MET A 12 0.52 -4.46 -3.24
C MET A 12 1.82 -4.56 -2.44
N LEU A 13 2.48 -5.72 -2.48
CA LEU A 13 3.77 -5.93 -1.81
C LEU A 13 4.81 -4.95 -2.32
N GLU A 14 4.93 -4.86 -3.64
CA GLU A 14 5.94 -4.00 -4.25
C GLU A 14 5.68 -2.53 -3.91
N ALA A 15 4.43 -2.10 -3.96
CA ALA A 15 4.08 -0.72 -3.64
C ALA A 15 4.44 -0.37 -2.18
N CYS A 16 4.11 -1.27 -1.25
CA CYS A 16 4.46 -1.06 0.16
C CYS A 16 5.97 -1.00 0.37
N ARG A 17 6.71 -1.90 -0.27
CA ARG A 17 8.17 -1.95 -0.13
C ARG A 17 8.84 -0.73 -0.73
N ARG A 18 8.38 -0.27 -1.89
CA ARG A 18 8.92 0.94 -2.51
C ARG A 18 8.67 2.17 -1.65
N ALA A 19 7.44 2.34 -1.18
CA ALA A 19 7.10 3.49 -0.33
C ALA A 19 7.94 3.48 0.94
N ALA A 20 8.07 2.33 1.59
CA ALA A 20 8.90 2.21 2.79
C ALA A 20 10.36 2.57 2.51
N GLY A 21 10.88 2.11 1.39
CA GLY A 21 12.26 2.41 1.00
C GLY A 21 12.52 3.89 0.79
N TYR A 22 11.55 4.60 0.22
CA TYR A 22 11.70 6.04 -0.02
C TYR A 22 11.81 6.85 1.28
N VAL A 23 11.16 6.41 2.35
CA VAL A 23 11.13 7.16 3.60
C VAL A 23 12.04 6.59 4.69
N GLU A 24 12.68 5.46 4.42
CA GLU A 24 13.44 4.71 5.43
C GLU A 24 14.46 5.58 6.17
N ALA A 25 15.19 6.41 5.46
CA ALA A 25 16.25 7.23 6.04
C ALA A 25 15.80 8.65 6.41
N LEU A 26 14.50 8.94 6.28
CA LEU A 26 13.99 10.29 6.49
C LEU A 26 13.26 10.42 7.82
N SER A 27 13.38 11.58 8.45
CA SER A 27 12.45 11.98 9.49
C SER A 27 11.19 12.49 8.83
N PHE A 28 10.11 12.63 9.62
CA PHE A 28 8.88 13.20 9.09
C PHE A 28 9.10 14.62 8.56
N GLU A 29 9.91 15.41 9.27
CA GLU A 29 10.20 16.77 8.85
C GLU A 29 10.94 16.81 7.51
N GLN A 30 11.89 15.89 7.30
CA GLN A 30 12.59 15.78 6.02
C GLN A 30 11.63 15.35 4.90
N TYR A 31 10.75 14.41 5.20
CA TYR A 31 9.72 13.97 4.26
C TYR A 31 8.85 15.14 3.81
N LEU A 32 8.45 16.01 4.73
CA LEU A 32 7.59 17.15 4.41
C LEU A 32 8.22 18.11 3.43
N THR A 33 9.54 18.22 3.41
CA THR A 33 10.26 19.13 2.53
C THR A 33 10.79 18.47 1.25
N ASP A 34 10.53 17.17 1.10
CA ASP A 34 11.03 16.41 -0.05
C ASP A 34 9.86 16.10 -1.00
N GLN A 35 9.63 17.00 -1.95
CA GLN A 35 8.52 16.88 -2.89
C GLN A 35 8.61 15.59 -3.72
N ARG A 36 9.79 15.23 -4.17
CA ARG A 36 9.94 14.00 -4.98
C ARG A 36 9.54 12.77 -4.19
N THR A 37 9.96 12.67 -2.95
CA THR A 37 9.62 11.55 -2.09
C THR A 37 8.12 11.52 -1.81
N ARG A 38 7.51 12.68 -1.52
CA ARG A 38 6.06 12.73 -1.29
C ARG A 38 5.29 12.28 -2.52
N ASP A 39 5.73 12.72 -3.71
CA ASP A 39 5.07 12.31 -4.95
C ASP A 39 5.23 10.81 -5.20
N ALA A 40 6.40 10.27 -4.94
CA ALA A 40 6.67 8.83 -5.11
C ALA A 40 5.85 7.99 -4.12
N VAL A 41 5.72 8.44 -2.88
CA VAL A 41 4.89 7.77 -1.88
C VAL A 41 3.43 7.78 -2.31
N ALA A 42 2.91 8.95 -2.71
CA ALA A 42 1.52 9.06 -3.14
C ALA A 42 1.24 8.15 -4.32
N ARG A 43 2.15 8.09 -5.29
CA ARG A 43 1.99 7.21 -6.45
C ARG A 43 1.93 5.74 -6.05
N ASN A 44 2.79 5.31 -5.14
CA ASN A 44 2.79 3.92 -4.69
C ASN A 44 1.56 3.58 -3.85
N LEU A 45 1.06 4.51 -3.04
CA LEU A 45 -0.19 4.29 -2.32
C LEU A 45 -1.38 4.18 -3.27
N GLU A 46 -1.37 4.95 -4.37
CA GLU A 46 -2.39 4.82 -5.40
C GLU A 46 -2.33 3.42 -6.03
N ILE A 47 -1.14 2.94 -6.36
CA ILE A 47 -0.96 1.59 -6.91
C ILE A 47 -1.45 0.54 -5.93
N LEU A 48 -1.12 0.70 -4.64
CA LEU A 48 -1.59 -0.18 -3.59
C LEU A 48 -3.13 -0.25 -3.57
N GLY A 49 -3.78 0.91 -3.63
CA GLY A 49 -5.24 0.99 -3.61
C GLY A 49 -5.89 0.37 -4.83
N GLU A 50 -5.32 0.61 -6.02
CA GLU A 50 -5.84 0.02 -7.25
C GLU A 50 -5.74 -1.51 -7.21
N ALA A 51 -4.60 -2.03 -6.76
CA ALA A 51 -4.41 -3.47 -6.66
C ALA A 51 -5.32 -4.09 -5.59
N ALA A 52 -5.43 -3.45 -4.43
CA ALA A 52 -6.26 -3.93 -3.33
C ALA A 52 -7.72 -4.09 -3.77
N LYS A 53 -8.20 -3.17 -4.57
CA LYS A 53 -9.57 -3.19 -5.05
C LYS A 53 -9.87 -4.44 -5.89
N ARG A 54 -8.85 -5.02 -6.49
CA ARG A 54 -9.01 -6.18 -7.39
C ARG A 54 -8.81 -7.52 -6.71
N VAL A 55 -8.45 -7.52 -5.43
CA VAL A 55 -8.29 -8.75 -4.68
C VAL A 55 -9.68 -9.34 -4.37
N PRO A 56 -9.92 -10.63 -4.66
CA PRO A 56 -11.22 -11.24 -4.40
C PRO A 56 -11.62 -11.20 -2.92
N ALA A 57 -12.92 -11.07 -2.67
CA ALA A 57 -13.44 -11.00 -1.30
C ALA A 57 -13.05 -12.21 -0.44
N GLU A 58 -13.07 -13.40 -1.03
CA GLU A 58 -12.69 -14.62 -0.30
C GLU A 58 -11.23 -14.63 0.12
N TRP A 59 -10.36 -13.97 -0.65
CA TRP A 59 -8.95 -13.83 -0.29
C TRP A 59 -8.77 -12.79 0.80
N ARG A 60 -9.51 -11.67 0.69
CA ARG A 60 -9.47 -10.62 1.72
C ARG A 60 -9.87 -11.17 3.08
N ALA A 61 -10.88 -12.05 3.11
CA ALA A 61 -11.34 -12.65 4.35
C ALA A 61 -10.25 -13.48 5.03
N LYS A 62 -9.29 -13.98 4.27
CA LYS A 62 -8.15 -14.76 4.80
C LYS A 62 -6.99 -13.89 5.26
N MET A 63 -7.09 -12.60 5.04
CA MET A 63 -6.08 -11.63 5.47
C MET A 63 -6.73 -10.52 6.29
N PRO A 64 -7.32 -10.89 7.44
CA PRO A 64 -8.11 -9.93 8.23
C PRO A 64 -7.26 -8.85 8.93
N GLY A 65 -5.94 -9.02 8.97
CA GLY A 65 -5.06 -8.00 9.52
C GLY A 65 -4.91 -6.77 8.64
N ILE A 66 -5.34 -6.85 7.37
CA ILE A 66 -5.33 -5.71 6.47
C ILE A 66 -6.66 -4.97 6.56
N ASP A 67 -6.60 -3.66 6.76
CA ASP A 67 -7.79 -2.82 6.64
C ASP A 67 -8.06 -2.58 5.14
N TRP A 68 -8.86 -3.46 4.55
CA TRP A 68 -9.12 -3.43 3.12
C TRP A 68 -9.85 -2.17 2.67
N ARG A 69 -10.71 -1.64 3.53
CA ARG A 69 -11.43 -0.40 3.22
C ARG A 69 -10.44 0.76 3.09
N GLU A 70 -9.52 0.85 4.03
CA GLU A 70 -8.47 1.88 3.99
C GLU A 70 -7.57 1.68 2.77
N ALA A 71 -7.10 0.44 2.56
CA ALA A 71 -6.20 0.15 1.44
C ALA A 71 -6.83 0.52 0.10
N CYS A 72 -8.08 0.15 -0.12
CA CYS A 72 -8.77 0.47 -1.37
C CYS A 72 -8.97 1.97 -1.55
N ALA A 73 -9.14 2.71 -0.46
CA ALA A 73 -9.34 4.16 -0.52
C ALA A 73 -8.13 4.91 -1.07
N PHE A 74 -6.93 4.32 -0.98
CA PHE A 74 -5.71 4.99 -1.48
C PHE A 74 -5.66 5.15 -3.00
N ARG A 75 -6.52 4.47 -3.74
CA ARG A 75 -6.61 4.69 -5.20
C ARG A 75 -6.86 6.15 -5.56
N ASP A 76 -7.47 6.91 -4.66
CA ASP A 76 -7.81 8.32 -4.89
C ASP A 76 -6.83 9.27 -4.21
N VAL A 77 -5.71 8.77 -3.70
CA VAL A 77 -4.78 9.56 -2.90
C VAL A 77 -4.22 10.76 -3.67
N LEU A 78 -3.95 10.62 -4.96
CA LEU A 78 -3.43 11.74 -5.76
C LEU A 78 -4.45 12.87 -5.89
N ALA A 79 -5.72 12.53 -6.07
CA ALA A 79 -6.76 13.54 -6.10
C ALA A 79 -6.87 14.26 -4.77
N HIS A 80 -6.81 13.52 -3.67
CA HIS A 80 -6.90 14.08 -2.32
C HIS A 80 -5.66 14.91 -1.96
N ALA A 81 -4.51 14.60 -2.53
CA ALA A 81 -3.29 15.35 -2.26
C ALA A 81 -3.40 16.83 -2.62
N TYR A 82 -4.19 17.15 -3.64
CA TYR A 82 -4.44 18.55 -4.04
C TYR A 82 -5.44 19.23 -3.14
N PHE A 83 -6.17 18.49 -2.31
CA PHE A 83 -7.21 19.06 -1.43
C PHE A 83 -6.84 18.96 0.04
N GLY A 84 -5.54 18.83 0.32
CA GLY A 84 -5.05 18.90 1.69
C GLY A 84 -5.09 17.59 2.45
N LEU A 85 -4.91 16.47 1.77
CA LEU A 85 -4.75 15.20 2.47
C LEU A 85 -3.56 15.33 3.42
N ASP A 86 -3.76 14.93 4.68
CA ASP A 86 -2.75 15.07 5.72
C ASP A 86 -1.55 14.16 5.42
N GLU A 87 -0.39 14.77 5.20
CA GLU A 87 0.84 14.03 4.95
C GLU A 87 1.22 13.13 6.13
N ARG A 88 0.81 13.48 7.34
CA ARG A 88 1.06 12.62 8.50
C ARG A 88 0.31 11.30 8.37
N VAL A 89 -0.88 11.32 7.82
CA VAL A 89 -1.64 10.10 7.56
C VAL A 89 -0.90 9.21 6.59
N LEU A 90 -0.40 9.76 5.48
CA LEU A 90 0.35 9.00 4.49
C LEU A 90 1.63 8.42 5.08
N TRP A 91 2.35 9.23 5.85
CA TRP A 91 3.56 8.80 6.55
C TRP A 91 3.28 7.61 7.48
N ASP A 92 2.22 7.72 8.28
CA ASP A 92 1.86 6.66 9.23
C ASP A 92 1.42 5.39 8.49
N VAL A 93 0.70 5.52 7.38
CA VAL A 93 0.32 4.36 6.57
C VAL A 93 1.57 3.61 6.10
N VAL A 94 2.54 4.33 5.55
CA VAL A 94 3.77 3.71 5.05
C VAL A 94 4.56 3.04 6.17
N ARG A 95 4.71 3.72 7.30
CA ARG A 95 5.57 3.26 8.39
C ARG A 95 4.93 2.23 9.30
N LEU A 96 3.63 2.33 9.53
CA LEU A 96 2.93 1.50 10.52
C LEU A 96 2.06 0.43 9.87
N ARG A 97 1.31 0.78 8.83
CA ARG A 97 0.40 -0.17 8.21
C ARG A 97 1.03 -0.98 7.10
N GLY A 98 1.97 -0.38 6.36
CA GLY A 98 2.67 -1.08 5.29
C GLY A 98 3.29 -2.40 5.72
N PRO A 99 4.04 -2.44 6.83
CA PRO A 99 4.61 -3.70 7.33
C PRO A 99 3.57 -4.76 7.64
N ILE A 100 2.40 -4.37 8.15
CA ILE A 100 1.31 -5.30 8.45
C ILE A 100 0.76 -5.89 7.15
N ILE A 101 0.55 -5.04 6.14
CA ILE A 101 0.08 -5.47 4.82
C ILE A 101 1.05 -6.47 4.22
N VAL A 102 2.35 -6.15 4.25
CA VAL A 102 3.38 -7.02 3.70
C VAL A 102 3.36 -8.38 4.41
N ALA A 103 3.34 -8.37 5.74
CA ALA A 103 3.36 -9.62 6.52
C ALA A 103 2.14 -10.50 6.23
N GLU A 104 0.96 -9.89 6.16
CA GLU A 104 -0.28 -10.62 5.87
C GLU A 104 -0.25 -11.25 4.48
N ILE A 105 0.19 -10.50 3.48
CA ILE A 105 0.24 -11.01 2.11
C ILE A 105 1.29 -12.11 1.99
N GLU A 106 2.46 -11.91 2.57
CA GLU A 106 3.51 -12.93 2.52
C GLU A 106 3.05 -14.23 3.18
N ARG A 107 2.37 -14.13 4.31
CA ARG A 107 1.82 -15.30 4.99
C ARG A 107 0.79 -16.01 4.10
N PHE A 108 -0.11 -15.26 3.49
CA PHE A 108 -1.14 -15.81 2.61
C PHE A 108 -0.51 -16.52 1.40
N LEU A 109 0.46 -15.88 0.75
CA LEU A 109 1.11 -16.44 -0.42
C LEU A 109 1.94 -17.68 -0.07
N ALA A 110 2.56 -17.71 1.09
CA ALA A 110 3.34 -18.86 1.54
C ALA A 110 2.47 -20.10 1.69
N VAL A 111 1.25 -19.94 2.17
CA VAL A 111 0.31 -21.05 2.34
C VAL A 111 -0.28 -21.48 0.98
N THR A 112 -0.67 -20.53 0.15
CA THR A 112 -1.39 -20.83 -1.10
C THR A 112 -0.45 -21.04 -2.28
N GLY A 113 0.75 -20.51 -2.24
CA GLY A 113 1.73 -20.59 -3.32
C GLY A 113 2.68 -21.77 -3.24
N SER A 114 2.56 -22.59 -2.21
CA SER A 114 3.48 -23.68 -1.96
C SER A 114 3.18 -24.95 -2.76
N THR A 115 2.17 -24.92 -3.57
CA THR A 115 1.79 -26.08 -4.39
C THR A 115 2.44 -26.03 -5.75
#